data_cf956f6d1a15fc031bd3ba53b4bd99b8
#
_entry.id   cf956f6d1a15fc031bd3ba53b4bd99b8
#
_cell.length_a   1.000
_cell.length_b   1.000
_cell.length_c   1.000
_cell.angle_alpha   90.00
_cell.angle_beta   90.00
_cell.angle_gamma   90.00
#
_symmetry.space_group_name_H-M   'P 1'
#
loop_
_entity.id
_entity.type
_entity.pdbx_description
1 polymer ?
#
loop_
_entity_poly.entity_id
_entity_poly.type
_entity_poly.pdbx_seq_one_letter_code
_entity_poly.pdbx_strand_id
1 'polypeptide(L)'
;MLLDSYDSLLLDLDGVVYRGGEAVVHAVDSINRASEKLKIGYVTNNSSRTPLAIAEQLRGFGLGATETQIVGSARAGAKLLSSRIPKGSKVLVVGGEGLRAECVAEGFALVSSAAEAPAAVIQGFSPDISWKDLAQASFAVQNGAIWIATNQDWTIPLEAGIAPGNGTLVGAVHTAVGILPDFAGKPFRPIFDQALEQLEISRPLMVGDRIDTDIRGANTAGMDSAVVLTGIATRKELIGAKPEDRPTFIFQDLRGLFLDYPKSKKTRRGVKCNKSEVEMIGNKVILVHGDPSSIDTLRAATELIWNCGTPIYGLDVEPILYQESERE
;
A
#
# COMPACT_ATOMS: atom_id res chain seq x y z
N MET A 1 -3.35 20.44 -15.71
CA MET A 1 -3.81 19.87 -14.42
C MET A 1 -2.92 18.70 -14.08
N LEU A 2 -2.81 18.32 -12.80
CA LEU A 2 -1.96 17.21 -12.33
C LEU A 2 -2.20 15.91 -13.11
N LEU A 3 -3.46 15.54 -13.25
CA LEU A 3 -3.87 14.28 -13.88
C LEU A 3 -3.52 14.17 -15.38
N ASP A 4 -3.24 15.27 -16.07
CA ASP A 4 -2.88 15.22 -17.49
C ASP A 4 -1.50 14.56 -17.75
N SER A 5 -0.70 14.36 -16.69
CA SER A 5 0.60 13.70 -16.76
C SER A 5 0.52 12.17 -16.66
N TYR A 6 -0.64 11.62 -16.31
CA TYR A 6 -0.85 10.19 -16.05
C TYR A 6 -1.86 9.59 -17.03
N ASP A 7 -1.77 8.28 -17.24
CA ASP A 7 -2.75 7.51 -18.03
C ASP A 7 -3.72 6.72 -17.12
N SER A 8 -3.40 6.63 -15.84
CA SER A 8 -4.16 5.82 -14.89
C SER A 8 -3.92 6.24 -13.43
N LEU A 9 -4.89 5.87 -12.58
CA LEU A 9 -4.75 5.91 -11.13
C LEU A 9 -4.74 4.48 -10.60
N LEU A 10 -3.75 4.17 -9.77
CA LEU A 10 -3.73 2.99 -8.93
C LEU A 10 -4.10 3.43 -7.51
N LEU A 11 -5.18 2.91 -6.97
CA LEU A 11 -5.72 3.30 -5.67
C LEU A 11 -5.58 2.15 -4.69
N ASP A 12 -5.00 2.40 -3.52
CA ASP A 12 -5.24 1.51 -2.39
C ASP A 12 -6.72 1.57 -1.99
N LEU A 13 -7.17 0.60 -1.23
CA LEU A 13 -8.58 0.47 -0.83
C LEU A 13 -8.82 1.01 0.57
N ASP A 14 -8.23 0.39 1.57
CA ASP A 14 -8.46 0.74 2.98
C ASP A 14 -7.82 2.10 3.29
N GLY A 15 -8.61 3.05 3.81
CA GLY A 15 -8.14 4.41 4.10
C GLY A 15 -8.11 5.37 2.90
N VAL A 16 -8.26 4.87 1.67
CA VAL A 16 -8.31 5.68 0.44
C VAL A 16 -9.70 5.69 -0.17
N VAL A 17 -10.27 4.51 -0.44
CA VAL A 17 -11.60 4.35 -1.05
C VAL A 17 -12.67 4.15 0.03
N TYR A 18 -12.39 3.32 1.01
CA TYR A 18 -13.30 3.03 2.12
C TYR A 18 -12.56 2.81 3.44
N ARG A 19 -13.31 2.78 4.56
CA ARG A 19 -12.88 2.31 5.87
C ARG A 19 -13.94 1.35 6.40
N GLY A 20 -13.58 0.10 6.60
CA GLY A 20 -14.55 -0.92 6.99
C GLY A 20 -15.71 -1.03 6.01
N GLY A 21 -16.92 -0.71 6.45
CA GLY A 21 -18.14 -0.75 5.63
C GLY A 21 -18.55 0.55 4.94
N GLU A 22 -17.80 1.64 5.12
CA GLU A 22 -18.17 2.98 4.65
C GLU A 22 -17.15 3.57 3.68
N ALA A 23 -17.64 4.27 2.65
CA ALA A 23 -16.75 4.98 1.73
C ALA A 23 -16.08 6.17 2.44
N VAL A 24 -14.80 6.41 2.11
CA VAL A 24 -14.10 7.63 2.55
C VAL A 24 -14.78 8.85 1.94
N VAL A 25 -14.95 9.87 2.75
CA VAL A 25 -15.58 11.13 2.34
C VAL A 25 -14.89 11.68 1.09
N HIS A 26 -15.66 12.06 0.08
CA HIS A 26 -15.22 12.54 -1.25
C HIS A 26 -14.51 11.50 -2.14
N ALA A 27 -14.29 10.27 -1.70
CA ALA A 27 -13.57 9.28 -2.50
C ALA A 27 -14.38 8.87 -3.74
N VAL A 28 -15.65 8.51 -3.56
CA VAL A 28 -16.51 8.02 -4.65
C VAL A 28 -16.64 9.07 -5.77
N ASP A 29 -16.97 10.31 -5.42
CA ASP A 29 -17.10 11.40 -6.40
C ASP A 29 -15.79 11.68 -7.13
N SER A 30 -14.67 11.67 -6.40
CA SER A 30 -13.36 11.90 -6.96
C SER A 30 -12.94 10.79 -7.93
N ILE A 31 -13.17 9.53 -7.56
CA ILE A 31 -12.84 8.37 -8.41
C ILE A 31 -13.72 8.35 -9.67
N ASN A 32 -15.03 8.56 -9.53
CA ASN A 32 -15.94 8.62 -10.67
C ASN A 32 -15.54 9.74 -11.63
N ARG A 33 -15.21 10.93 -11.12
CA ARG A 33 -14.71 12.04 -11.94
C ARG A 33 -13.37 11.72 -12.63
N ALA A 34 -12.45 11.04 -11.95
CA ALA A 34 -11.18 10.65 -12.54
C ALA A 34 -11.35 9.57 -13.63
N SER A 35 -12.30 8.64 -13.45
CA SER A 35 -12.59 7.55 -14.39
C SER A 35 -13.10 8.04 -15.76
N GLU A 36 -13.57 9.28 -15.85
CA GLU A 36 -13.95 9.89 -17.14
C GLU A 36 -12.75 10.07 -18.10
N LYS A 37 -11.52 10.12 -17.56
CA LYS A 37 -10.31 10.41 -18.34
C LYS A 37 -9.19 9.39 -18.15
N LEU A 38 -9.16 8.68 -17.02
CA LEU A 38 -8.07 7.79 -16.64
C LEU A 38 -8.59 6.38 -16.41
N LYS A 39 -7.75 5.39 -16.70
CA LYS A 39 -7.99 4.02 -16.23
C LYS A 39 -7.86 3.98 -14.71
N ILE A 40 -8.77 3.29 -14.03
CA ILE A 40 -8.73 3.10 -12.58
C ILE A 40 -8.36 1.66 -12.27
N GLY A 41 -7.37 1.48 -11.42
CA GLY A 41 -6.99 0.20 -10.83
C GLY A 41 -7.04 0.28 -9.31
N TYR A 42 -7.43 -0.80 -8.67
CA TYR A 42 -7.50 -0.91 -7.22
C TYR A 42 -6.46 -1.94 -6.76
N VAL A 43 -5.47 -1.50 -5.97
CA VAL A 43 -4.32 -2.32 -5.57
C VAL A 43 -4.39 -2.64 -4.09
N THR A 44 -4.59 -3.90 -3.73
CA THR A 44 -4.79 -4.30 -2.34
C THR A 44 -3.88 -5.45 -1.89
N ASN A 45 -3.40 -5.36 -0.65
CA ASN A 45 -2.70 -6.46 0.02
C ASN A 45 -3.65 -7.57 0.52
N ASN A 46 -4.96 -7.36 0.45
CA ASN A 46 -5.91 -8.39 0.84
C ASN A 46 -5.83 -9.59 -0.12
N SER A 47 -5.53 -10.77 0.43
CA SER A 47 -5.41 -12.03 -0.31
C SER A 47 -6.52 -13.03 0.00
N SER A 48 -7.42 -12.71 0.93
CA SER A 48 -8.47 -13.63 1.36
C SER A 48 -9.74 -13.54 0.51
N ARG A 49 -10.03 -12.34 -0.04
CA ARG A 49 -11.22 -12.04 -0.83
C ARG A 49 -10.95 -12.21 -2.32
N THR A 50 -11.98 -12.64 -3.05
CA THR A 50 -11.91 -12.69 -4.53
C THR A 50 -12.02 -11.29 -5.15
N PRO A 51 -11.46 -11.06 -6.35
CA PRO A 51 -11.65 -9.81 -7.08
C PRO A 51 -13.12 -9.45 -7.29
N LEU A 52 -13.99 -10.44 -7.53
CA LEU A 52 -15.43 -10.25 -7.66
C LEU A 52 -16.04 -9.65 -6.39
N ALA A 53 -15.76 -10.24 -5.23
CA ALA A 53 -16.31 -9.78 -3.96
C ALA A 53 -15.85 -8.34 -3.61
N ILE A 54 -14.62 -7.97 -4.00
CA ILE A 54 -14.12 -6.59 -3.84
C ILE A 54 -14.86 -5.65 -4.80
N ALA A 55 -14.98 -6.02 -6.07
CA ALA A 55 -15.68 -5.21 -7.07
C ALA A 55 -17.17 -5.00 -6.70
N GLU A 56 -17.83 -6.01 -6.13
CA GLU A 56 -19.21 -5.90 -5.63
C GLU A 56 -19.33 -4.89 -4.48
N GLN A 57 -18.40 -4.90 -3.53
CA GLN A 57 -18.36 -3.90 -2.45
C GLN A 57 -18.18 -2.49 -3.02
N LEU A 58 -17.24 -2.30 -3.95
CA LEU A 58 -16.98 -1.01 -4.58
C LEU A 58 -18.22 -0.50 -5.35
N ARG A 59 -18.92 -1.39 -6.05
CA ARG A 59 -20.21 -1.06 -6.70
C ARG A 59 -21.28 -0.67 -5.68
N GLY A 60 -21.29 -1.30 -4.51
CA GLY A 60 -22.16 -0.92 -3.39
C GLY A 60 -21.95 0.51 -2.91
N PHE A 61 -20.76 1.07 -3.05
CA PHE A 61 -20.44 2.48 -2.77
C PHE A 61 -20.78 3.43 -3.94
N GLY A 62 -21.17 2.92 -5.12
CA GLY A 62 -21.46 3.73 -6.30
C GLY A 62 -20.30 3.91 -7.27
N LEU A 63 -19.26 3.05 -7.19
CA LEU A 63 -18.14 3.01 -8.14
C LEU A 63 -18.44 2.01 -9.27
N GLY A 64 -18.06 2.35 -10.52
CA GLY A 64 -18.20 1.45 -11.68
C GLY A 64 -17.12 0.36 -11.74
N ALA A 65 -16.79 -0.29 -10.61
CA ALA A 65 -15.67 -1.23 -10.52
C ALA A 65 -15.97 -2.60 -11.15
N THR A 66 -14.97 -3.15 -11.85
CA THR A 66 -14.98 -4.49 -12.42
C THR A 66 -13.89 -5.37 -11.79
N GLU A 67 -14.03 -6.68 -11.90
CA GLU A 67 -13.01 -7.63 -11.39
C GLU A 67 -11.64 -7.42 -12.01
N THR A 68 -11.60 -7.04 -13.28
CA THR A 68 -10.35 -6.79 -14.02
C THR A 68 -9.59 -5.55 -13.55
N GLN A 69 -10.24 -4.68 -12.80
CA GLN A 69 -9.63 -3.51 -12.17
C GLN A 69 -9.04 -3.80 -10.79
N ILE A 70 -9.30 -4.98 -10.21
CA ILE A 70 -8.79 -5.36 -8.90
C ILE A 70 -7.46 -6.09 -9.06
N VAL A 71 -6.41 -5.52 -8.48
CA VAL A 71 -5.06 -6.09 -8.44
C VAL A 71 -4.77 -6.48 -6.99
N GLY A 72 -4.98 -7.76 -6.70
CA GLY A 72 -4.80 -8.30 -5.35
C GLY A 72 -3.45 -8.98 -5.16
N SER A 73 -2.95 -8.99 -3.94
CA SER A 73 -1.70 -9.68 -3.58
C SER A 73 -1.78 -11.22 -3.76
N ALA A 74 -2.98 -11.79 -3.74
CA ALA A 74 -3.19 -13.20 -4.06
C ALA A 74 -2.76 -13.53 -5.50
N ARG A 75 -3.25 -12.75 -6.47
CA ARG A 75 -2.90 -12.89 -7.88
C ARG A 75 -1.42 -12.60 -8.13
N ALA A 76 -0.89 -11.53 -7.55
CA ALA A 76 0.53 -11.21 -7.65
C ALA A 76 1.40 -12.35 -7.10
N GLY A 77 1.00 -12.98 -5.99
CA GLY A 77 1.69 -14.13 -5.41
C GLY A 77 1.64 -15.36 -6.30
N ALA A 78 0.47 -15.69 -6.85
CA ALA A 78 0.31 -16.82 -7.76
C ALA A 78 1.11 -16.61 -9.07
N LYS A 79 1.14 -15.41 -9.62
CA LYS A 79 1.97 -15.02 -10.78
C LYS A 79 3.47 -15.10 -10.46
N LEU A 80 3.90 -14.58 -9.32
CA LEU A 80 5.29 -14.71 -8.88
C LEU A 80 5.68 -16.19 -8.77
N LEU A 81 4.79 -17.02 -8.24
CA LEU A 81 5.00 -18.46 -8.14
C LEU A 81 5.10 -19.12 -9.53
N SER A 82 4.25 -18.73 -10.49
CA SER A 82 4.28 -19.29 -11.86
C SER A 82 5.57 -18.94 -12.62
N SER A 83 6.29 -17.91 -12.22
CA SER A 83 7.63 -17.60 -12.73
C SER A 83 8.74 -18.49 -12.15
N ARG A 84 8.46 -19.25 -11.09
CA ARG A 84 9.45 -20.04 -10.32
C ARG A 84 9.27 -21.55 -10.49
N ILE A 85 8.04 -22.03 -10.72
CA ILE A 85 7.72 -23.44 -10.88
C ILE A 85 6.77 -23.67 -12.07
N PRO A 86 6.84 -24.82 -12.76
CA PRO A 86 5.98 -25.11 -13.91
C PRO A 86 4.53 -25.32 -13.50
N LYS A 87 3.61 -25.10 -14.48
CA LYS A 87 2.19 -25.47 -14.33
C LYS A 87 2.05 -26.96 -14.00
N GLY A 88 1.02 -27.29 -13.23
CA GLY A 88 0.78 -28.65 -12.73
C GLY A 88 1.60 -29.00 -11.48
N SER A 89 2.54 -28.17 -11.05
CA SER A 89 3.28 -28.38 -9.81
C SER A 89 2.34 -28.40 -8.59
N LYS A 90 2.66 -29.22 -7.62
CA LYS A 90 1.96 -29.29 -6.34
C LYS A 90 2.30 -28.06 -5.50
N VAL A 91 1.28 -27.37 -4.99
CA VAL A 91 1.42 -26.17 -4.17
C VAL A 91 0.62 -26.31 -2.88
N LEU A 92 1.27 -26.14 -1.75
CA LEU A 92 0.62 -26.04 -0.44
C LEU A 92 0.16 -24.59 -0.23
N VAL A 93 -1.15 -24.38 -0.14
CA VAL A 93 -1.74 -23.06 0.09
C VAL A 93 -2.14 -22.91 1.55
N VAL A 94 -1.49 -21.99 2.25
CA VAL A 94 -1.89 -21.51 3.58
C VAL A 94 -2.56 -20.15 3.38
N GLY A 95 -3.89 -20.13 3.35
CA GLY A 95 -4.64 -18.91 3.04
C GLY A 95 -6.10 -19.19 2.70
N GLY A 96 -6.82 -18.12 2.40
CA GLY A 96 -8.24 -18.14 2.08
C GLY A 96 -8.56 -18.61 0.66
N GLU A 97 -9.86 -18.59 0.35
CA GLU A 97 -10.40 -19.05 -0.94
C GLU A 97 -9.86 -18.20 -2.11
N GLY A 98 -9.73 -16.89 -1.95
CA GLY A 98 -9.20 -16.02 -2.98
C GLY A 98 -7.80 -16.44 -3.44
N LEU A 99 -6.90 -16.78 -2.51
CA LEU A 99 -5.56 -17.24 -2.85
C LEU A 99 -5.57 -18.63 -3.51
N ARG A 100 -6.43 -19.53 -3.07
CA ARG A 100 -6.60 -20.85 -3.67
C ARG A 100 -7.09 -20.75 -5.11
N ALA A 101 -8.08 -19.90 -5.36
CA ALA A 101 -8.62 -19.66 -6.69
C ALA A 101 -7.56 -19.14 -7.68
N GLU A 102 -6.73 -18.18 -7.25
CA GLU A 102 -5.65 -17.65 -8.09
C GLU A 102 -4.58 -18.72 -8.38
N CYS A 103 -4.24 -19.58 -7.43
CA CYS A 103 -3.31 -20.70 -7.67
C CYS A 103 -3.87 -21.72 -8.66
N VAL A 104 -5.16 -22.01 -8.59
CA VAL A 104 -5.84 -22.90 -9.57
C VAL A 104 -5.89 -22.25 -10.94
N ALA A 105 -6.17 -20.95 -11.03
CA ALA A 105 -6.20 -20.21 -12.30
C ALA A 105 -4.82 -20.18 -12.99
N GLU A 106 -3.71 -20.15 -12.22
CA GLU A 106 -2.35 -20.30 -12.75
C GLU A 106 -2.00 -21.75 -13.13
N GLY A 107 -2.88 -22.73 -12.85
CA GLY A 107 -2.74 -24.13 -13.24
C GLY A 107 -1.97 -24.99 -12.26
N PHE A 108 -1.88 -24.62 -10.99
CA PHE A 108 -1.24 -25.42 -9.94
C PHE A 108 -2.17 -26.50 -9.38
N ALA A 109 -1.58 -27.62 -8.95
CA ALA A 109 -2.27 -28.68 -8.21
C ALA A 109 -2.18 -28.40 -6.71
N LEU A 110 -3.32 -28.09 -6.07
CA LEU A 110 -3.32 -27.78 -4.66
C LEU A 110 -3.22 -29.05 -3.81
N VAL A 111 -2.38 -28.99 -2.77
CA VAL A 111 -2.22 -30.05 -1.78
C VAL A 111 -2.45 -29.49 -0.36
N SER A 112 -2.73 -30.39 0.59
CA SER A 112 -3.04 -30.04 1.97
C SER A 112 -1.98 -30.44 2.99
N SER A 113 -0.97 -31.21 2.55
CA SER A 113 0.05 -31.76 3.45
C SER A 113 1.46 -31.65 2.85
N ALA A 114 2.43 -31.39 3.70
CA ALA A 114 3.85 -31.44 3.35
C ALA A 114 4.30 -32.86 2.90
N ALA A 115 3.61 -33.92 3.36
CA ALA A 115 3.88 -35.30 2.96
C ALA A 115 3.59 -35.55 1.47
N GLU A 116 2.81 -34.70 0.82
CA GLU A 116 2.55 -34.75 -0.62
C GLU A 116 3.69 -34.16 -1.46
N ALA A 117 4.78 -33.73 -0.82
CA ALA A 117 5.96 -33.13 -1.42
C ALA A 117 5.63 -31.95 -2.36
N PRO A 118 5.02 -30.86 -1.85
CA PRO A 118 4.77 -29.68 -2.66
C PRO A 118 6.08 -29.03 -3.12
N ALA A 119 6.09 -28.57 -4.38
CA ALA A 119 7.21 -27.78 -4.92
C ALA A 119 7.30 -26.38 -4.27
N ALA A 120 6.17 -25.88 -3.78
CA ALA A 120 6.11 -24.57 -3.14
C ALA A 120 5.03 -24.48 -2.08
N VAL A 121 5.23 -23.51 -1.17
CA VAL A 121 4.24 -22.99 -0.22
C VAL A 121 3.90 -21.57 -0.65
N ILE A 122 2.62 -21.25 -0.74
CA ILE A 122 2.15 -19.87 -0.84
C ILE A 122 1.28 -19.54 0.37
N GLN A 123 1.64 -18.46 1.06
CA GLN A 123 1.01 -18.05 2.32
C GLN A 123 0.35 -16.67 2.19
N GLY A 124 -0.92 -16.59 2.53
CA GLY A 124 -1.71 -15.38 2.66
C GLY A 124 -2.61 -15.46 3.89
N PHE A 125 -3.34 -14.39 4.17
CA PHE A 125 -4.21 -14.33 5.33
C PHE A 125 -5.54 -15.10 5.11
N SER A 126 -5.97 -15.77 6.17
CA SER A 126 -7.36 -16.19 6.40
C SER A 126 -7.61 -16.24 7.91
N PRO A 127 -8.80 -15.87 8.39
CA PRO A 127 -9.15 -15.98 9.81
C PRO A 127 -9.18 -17.44 10.30
N ASP A 128 -9.29 -18.41 9.41
CA ASP A 128 -9.42 -19.84 9.72
C ASP A 128 -8.07 -20.57 9.72
N ILE A 129 -6.94 -19.87 9.53
CA ILE A 129 -5.61 -20.49 9.59
C ILE A 129 -5.34 -21.01 11.00
N SER A 130 -5.09 -22.31 11.07
CA SER A 130 -4.75 -23.00 12.31
C SER A 130 -3.23 -23.16 12.49
N TRP A 131 -2.79 -23.45 13.71
CA TRP A 131 -1.41 -23.87 13.96
C TRP A 131 -0.98 -25.03 13.06
N LYS A 132 -1.90 -25.96 12.78
CA LYS A 132 -1.63 -27.12 11.92
C LYS A 132 -1.26 -26.70 10.49
N ASP A 133 -1.90 -25.68 9.94
CA ASP A 133 -1.59 -25.17 8.60
C ASP A 133 -0.20 -24.54 8.56
N LEU A 134 0.16 -23.75 9.58
CA LEU A 134 1.50 -23.17 9.72
C LEU A 134 2.57 -24.23 9.90
N ALA A 135 2.27 -25.33 10.64
CA ALA A 135 3.18 -26.47 10.78
C ALA A 135 3.41 -27.19 9.44
N GLN A 136 2.34 -27.40 8.63
CA GLN A 136 2.49 -27.99 7.28
C GLN A 136 3.34 -27.10 6.37
N ALA A 137 3.14 -25.76 6.41
CA ALA A 137 4.01 -24.83 5.69
C ALA A 137 5.47 -24.97 6.13
N SER A 138 5.72 -24.98 7.44
CA SER A 138 7.08 -25.11 7.99
C SER A 138 7.76 -26.42 7.53
N PHE A 139 7.04 -27.56 7.58
CA PHE A 139 7.57 -28.85 7.13
C PHE A 139 7.88 -28.86 5.64
N ALA A 140 6.99 -28.29 4.82
CA ALA A 140 7.23 -28.21 3.37
C ALA A 140 8.45 -27.34 3.05
N VAL A 141 8.59 -26.18 3.69
CA VAL A 141 9.73 -25.26 3.50
C VAL A 141 11.04 -25.93 3.97
N GLN A 142 11.05 -26.62 5.11
CA GLN A 142 12.22 -27.39 5.59
C GLN A 142 12.62 -28.50 4.61
N ASN A 143 11.65 -29.05 3.87
CA ASN A 143 11.89 -30.06 2.84
C ASN A 143 12.29 -29.46 1.47
N GLY A 144 12.53 -28.14 1.40
CA GLY A 144 13.05 -27.47 0.21
C GLY A 144 11.98 -26.84 -0.71
N ALA A 145 10.72 -26.78 -0.30
CA ALA A 145 9.70 -26.08 -1.04
C ALA A 145 10.00 -24.57 -1.11
N ILE A 146 9.81 -23.96 -2.27
CA ILE A 146 9.87 -22.49 -2.43
C ILE A 146 8.77 -21.88 -1.56
N TRP A 147 9.07 -20.76 -0.89
CA TRP A 147 8.10 -20.09 -0.04
C TRP A 147 7.81 -18.68 -0.52
N ILE A 148 6.54 -18.41 -0.85
CA ILE A 148 6.02 -17.09 -1.21
C ILE A 148 4.96 -16.67 -0.21
N ALA A 149 4.97 -15.39 0.18
CA ALA A 149 3.91 -14.78 0.97
C ALA A 149 3.24 -13.65 0.17
N THR A 150 1.92 -13.57 0.26
CA THR A 150 1.15 -12.56 -0.48
C THR A 150 1.43 -11.15 0.01
N ASN A 151 1.67 -10.95 1.29
CA ASN A 151 2.02 -9.67 1.91
C ASN A 151 2.71 -9.88 3.27
N GLN A 152 3.26 -8.81 3.83
CA GLN A 152 3.89 -8.81 5.16
C GLN A 152 3.16 -7.92 6.17
N ASP A 153 1.88 -7.64 5.98
CA ASP A 153 1.10 -6.79 6.88
C ASP A 153 1.04 -7.41 8.28
N TRP A 154 1.68 -6.76 9.25
CA TRP A 154 1.79 -7.27 10.62
C TRP A 154 0.46 -7.34 11.35
N THR A 155 -0.41 -6.38 11.05
CA THR A 155 -1.69 -6.23 11.72
C THR A 155 -2.81 -5.98 10.73
N ILE A 156 -4.03 -6.30 11.14
CA ILE A 156 -5.26 -5.99 10.40
C ILE A 156 -6.19 -5.22 11.34
N PRO A 157 -6.66 -4.02 10.96
CA PRO A 157 -7.68 -3.33 11.72
C PRO A 157 -9.04 -4.01 11.51
N LEU A 158 -9.70 -4.35 12.60
CA LEU A 158 -11.05 -4.89 12.65
C LEU A 158 -11.93 -4.01 13.54
N GLU A 159 -13.24 -4.16 13.50
CA GLU A 159 -14.17 -3.40 14.34
C GLU A 159 -13.89 -3.57 15.84
N ALA A 160 -13.50 -4.77 16.27
CA ALA A 160 -13.19 -5.07 17.66
C ALA A 160 -11.79 -4.64 18.11
N GLY A 161 -10.93 -4.16 17.19
CA GLY A 161 -9.56 -3.75 17.49
C GLY A 161 -8.54 -4.22 16.45
N ILE A 162 -7.26 -4.17 16.82
CA ILE A 162 -6.17 -4.58 15.93
C ILE A 162 -5.86 -6.06 16.12
N ALA A 163 -5.94 -6.82 15.03
CA ALA A 163 -5.67 -8.26 14.98
C ALA A 163 -4.34 -8.57 14.27
N PRO A 164 -3.75 -9.77 14.50
CA PRO A 164 -2.58 -10.23 13.76
C PRO A 164 -2.87 -10.36 12.26
N GLY A 165 -1.99 -9.80 11.42
CA GLY A 165 -2.03 -9.94 9.98
C GLY A 165 -1.21 -11.10 9.44
N ASN A 166 -1.13 -11.22 8.11
CA ASN A 166 -0.34 -12.27 7.46
C ASN A 166 1.14 -12.21 7.84
N GLY A 167 1.72 -11.02 7.99
CA GLY A 167 3.12 -10.85 8.40
C GLY A 167 3.43 -11.51 9.75
N THR A 168 2.50 -11.44 10.71
CA THR A 168 2.62 -12.13 12.00
C THR A 168 2.61 -13.66 11.83
N LEU A 169 1.74 -14.18 10.96
CA LEU A 169 1.67 -15.62 10.66
C LEU A 169 2.91 -16.09 9.87
N VAL A 170 3.42 -15.27 8.96
CA VAL A 170 4.71 -15.50 8.28
C VAL A 170 5.85 -15.52 9.31
N GLY A 171 5.84 -14.59 10.27
CA GLY A 171 6.81 -14.57 11.36
C GLY A 171 6.83 -15.87 12.18
N ALA A 172 5.67 -16.49 12.41
CA ALA A 172 5.57 -17.77 13.10
C ALA A 172 6.24 -18.92 12.33
N VAL A 173 5.99 -19.00 11.00
CA VAL A 173 6.67 -19.97 10.12
C VAL A 173 8.17 -19.66 10.03
N HIS A 174 8.54 -18.39 9.82
CA HIS A 174 9.96 -17.96 9.79
C HIS A 174 10.74 -18.39 11.02
N THR A 175 10.14 -18.22 12.21
CA THR A 175 10.78 -18.64 13.46
C THR A 175 11.09 -20.14 13.49
N ALA A 176 10.25 -20.96 12.86
CA ALA A 176 10.46 -22.40 12.79
C ALA A 176 11.47 -22.84 11.71
N VAL A 177 11.57 -22.10 10.60
CA VAL A 177 12.37 -22.53 9.44
C VAL A 177 13.66 -21.75 9.23
N GLY A 178 13.81 -20.57 9.83
CA GLY A 178 15.02 -19.71 9.75
C GLY A 178 15.20 -18.93 8.45
N ILE A 179 14.26 -19.01 7.50
CA ILE A 179 14.31 -18.26 6.22
C ILE A 179 13.06 -17.41 6.05
N LEU A 180 13.14 -16.35 5.24
CA LEU A 180 12.01 -15.52 4.87
C LEU A 180 11.45 -15.93 3.50
N PRO A 181 10.15 -15.73 3.24
CA PRO A 181 9.57 -15.92 1.91
C PRO A 181 9.95 -14.77 0.97
N ASP A 182 9.78 -14.99 -0.33
CA ASP A 182 9.61 -13.91 -1.29
C ASP A 182 8.20 -13.30 -1.11
N PHE A 183 8.11 -11.97 -1.04
CA PHE A 183 6.84 -11.28 -0.87
C PHE A 183 6.31 -10.74 -2.21
N ALA A 184 5.01 -10.86 -2.43
CA ALA A 184 4.38 -10.43 -3.68
C ALA A 184 3.62 -9.10 -3.59
N GLY A 185 3.01 -8.80 -2.43
CA GLY A 185 2.22 -7.59 -2.21
C GLY A 185 3.05 -6.35 -1.90
N LYS A 186 2.38 -5.21 -1.73
CA LYS A 186 3.02 -3.94 -1.34
C LYS A 186 3.83 -4.11 -0.05
N PRO A 187 5.03 -3.52 0.05
CA PRO A 187 5.71 -2.59 -0.86
C PRO A 187 6.56 -3.26 -1.95
N PHE A 188 6.44 -4.55 -2.17
CA PHE A 188 7.26 -5.28 -3.12
C PHE A 188 6.77 -5.12 -4.56
N ARG A 189 7.71 -5.16 -5.50
CA ARG A 189 7.48 -4.88 -6.91
C ARG A 189 6.44 -5.77 -7.61
N PRO A 190 6.29 -7.09 -7.31
CA PRO A 190 5.43 -7.97 -8.09
C PRO A 190 3.97 -7.50 -8.25
N ILE A 191 3.36 -6.91 -7.21
CA ILE A 191 1.98 -6.42 -7.30
C ILE A 191 1.86 -5.20 -8.23
N PHE A 192 2.88 -4.35 -8.30
CA PHE A 192 2.90 -3.18 -9.19
C PHE A 192 3.14 -3.61 -10.65
N ASP A 193 4.07 -4.55 -10.89
CA ASP A 193 4.27 -5.14 -12.22
C ASP A 193 2.99 -5.83 -12.70
N GLN A 194 2.29 -6.55 -11.81
CA GLN A 194 0.98 -7.14 -12.10
C GLN A 194 -0.07 -6.08 -12.46
N ALA A 195 -0.07 -4.92 -11.76
CA ALA A 195 -0.99 -3.83 -12.08
C ALA A 195 -0.74 -3.24 -13.47
N LEU A 196 0.53 -3.00 -13.82
CA LEU A 196 0.91 -2.49 -15.14
C LEU A 196 0.47 -3.44 -16.27
N GLU A 197 0.74 -4.74 -16.10
CA GLU A 197 0.39 -5.77 -17.08
C GLU A 197 -1.14 -5.93 -17.21
N GLN A 198 -1.83 -6.14 -16.08
CA GLN A 198 -3.26 -6.44 -16.07
C GLN A 198 -4.13 -5.31 -16.61
N LEU A 199 -3.73 -4.06 -16.34
CA LEU A 199 -4.50 -2.87 -16.73
C LEU A 199 -4.00 -2.27 -18.05
N GLU A 200 -2.90 -2.79 -18.60
CA GLU A 200 -2.25 -2.25 -19.81
C GLU A 200 -2.03 -0.72 -19.67
N ILE A 201 -1.29 -0.34 -18.64
CA ILE A 201 -0.99 1.06 -18.28
C ILE A 201 0.53 1.27 -18.23
N SER A 202 0.96 2.53 -18.40
CA SER A 202 2.39 2.84 -18.49
C SER A 202 2.85 4.01 -17.60
N ARG A 203 1.96 4.93 -17.27
CA ARG A 203 2.25 6.10 -16.44
C ARG A 203 1.21 6.27 -15.33
N PRO A 204 1.11 5.31 -14.41
CA PRO A 204 0.20 5.40 -13.29
C PRO A 204 0.64 6.41 -12.25
N LEU A 205 -0.34 6.99 -11.53
CA LEU A 205 -0.14 7.60 -10.24
C LEU A 205 -0.66 6.63 -9.17
N MET A 206 0.22 6.16 -8.28
CA MET A 206 -0.21 5.36 -7.13
C MET A 206 -0.68 6.27 -6.01
N VAL A 207 -1.90 6.05 -5.52
CA VAL A 207 -2.48 6.78 -4.38
C VAL A 207 -2.72 5.82 -3.24
N GLY A 208 -2.13 6.12 -2.09
CA GLY A 208 -2.24 5.29 -0.89
C GLY A 208 -2.30 6.13 0.38
N ASP A 209 -2.58 5.47 1.48
CA ASP A 209 -2.64 6.07 2.82
C ASP A 209 -1.53 5.58 3.74
N ARG A 210 -0.61 4.74 3.22
CA ARG A 210 0.51 4.20 3.99
C ARG A 210 1.84 4.43 3.29
N ILE A 211 2.77 5.06 4.03
CA ILE A 211 4.09 5.35 3.46
C ILE A 211 4.99 4.11 3.37
N ASP A 212 4.82 3.13 4.24
CA ASP A 212 5.63 1.91 4.32
C ASP A 212 5.23 0.83 3.29
N THR A 213 4.04 0.90 2.73
CA THR A 213 3.53 -0.04 1.73
C THR A 213 3.27 0.62 0.38
N ASP A 214 2.38 1.60 0.32
CA ASP A 214 1.93 2.21 -0.94
C ASP A 214 3.01 3.09 -1.55
N ILE A 215 3.53 4.02 -0.74
CA ILE A 215 4.49 5.02 -1.21
C ILE A 215 5.85 4.36 -1.48
N ARG A 216 6.37 3.57 -0.53
CA ARG A 216 7.61 2.81 -0.72
C ARG A 216 7.51 1.89 -1.92
N GLY A 217 6.39 1.21 -2.08
CA GLY A 217 6.16 0.29 -3.18
C GLY A 217 6.13 0.99 -4.53
N ALA A 218 5.41 2.11 -4.64
CA ALA A 218 5.39 2.93 -5.84
C ALA A 218 6.79 3.44 -6.19
N ASN A 219 7.53 3.99 -5.20
CA ASN A 219 8.89 4.46 -5.39
C ASN A 219 9.83 3.33 -5.85
N THR A 220 9.70 2.12 -5.27
CA THR A 220 10.47 0.92 -5.67
C THR A 220 10.14 0.49 -7.09
N ALA A 221 8.89 0.65 -7.51
CA ALA A 221 8.44 0.36 -8.87
C ALA A 221 8.77 1.48 -9.89
N GLY A 222 9.30 2.62 -9.43
CA GLY A 222 9.62 3.78 -10.27
C GLY A 222 8.39 4.57 -10.71
N MET A 223 7.32 4.53 -9.91
CA MET A 223 6.07 5.25 -10.15
C MET A 223 5.98 6.50 -9.28
N ASP A 224 5.33 7.54 -9.79
CA ASP A 224 4.91 8.65 -8.94
C ASP A 224 3.86 8.20 -7.93
N SER A 225 3.92 8.78 -6.74
CA SER A 225 3.05 8.41 -5.63
C SER A 225 2.38 9.62 -4.98
N ALA A 226 1.17 9.45 -4.51
CA ALA A 226 0.44 10.43 -3.73
C ALA A 226 -0.02 9.80 -2.41
N VAL A 227 0.31 10.44 -1.29
CA VAL A 227 -0.26 10.06 0.00
C VAL A 227 -1.50 10.88 0.28
N VAL A 228 -2.56 10.22 0.78
CA VAL A 228 -3.75 10.88 1.34
C VAL A 228 -3.79 10.72 2.86
N LEU A 229 -4.22 11.77 3.56
CA LEU A 229 -4.33 11.79 5.02
C LEU A 229 -5.69 11.27 5.53
N THR A 230 -6.41 10.56 4.68
CA THR A 230 -7.69 9.94 5.04
C THR A 230 -7.55 8.57 5.69
N GLY A 231 -6.36 8.03 5.79
CA GLY A 231 -6.09 6.69 6.34
C GLY A 231 -5.11 6.70 7.52
N ILE A 232 -4.06 5.88 7.43
CA ILE A 232 -3.11 5.61 8.51
C ILE A 232 -2.00 6.64 8.57
N ALA A 233 -1.50 7.12 7.40
CA ALA A 233 -0.39 8.07 7.36
C ALA A 233 -0.65 9.31 8.20
N THR A 234 0.33 9.68 9.01
CA THR A 234 0.32 10.85 9.88
C THR A 234 1.26 11.93 9.37
N ARG A 235 0.99 13.19 9.78
CA ARG A 235 1.90 14.32 9.49
C ARG A 235 3.30 14.06 10.06
N LYS A 236 3.38 13.45 11.24
CA LYS A 236 4.64 13.10 11.90
C LYS A 236 5.46 12.10 11.11
N GLU A 237 4.83 11.04 10.60
CA GLU A 237 5.49 10.03 9.76
C GLU A 237 6.01 10.65 8.47
N LEU A 238 5.22 11.51 7.81
CA LEU A 238 5.64 12.20 6.59
C LEU A 238 6.84 13.12 6.81
N ILE A 239 6.83 13.92 7.87
CA ILE A 239 7.95 14.78 8.22
C ILE A 239 9.23 13.95 8.44
N GLY A 240 9.11 12.80 9.10
CA GLY A 240 10.21 11.89 9.37
C GLY A 240 10.53 10.89 8.28
N ALA A 241 9.85 10.95 7.12
CA ALA A 241 9.95 9.93 6.08
C ALA A 241 11.36 9.82 5.51
N LYS A 242 11.84 8.57 5.42
CA LYS A 242 13.09 8.24 4.73
C LYS A 242 12.94 8.47 3.22
N PRO A 243 14.04 8.64 2.48
CA PRO A 243 13.97 8.90 1.04
C PRO A 243 13.08 7.92 0.26
N GLU A 244 13.14 6.63 0.58
CA GLU A 244 12.34 5.58 -0.04
C GLU A 244 10.84 5.67 0.26
N ASP A 245 10.45 6.40 1.33
CA ASP A 245 9.08 6.53 1.82
C ASP A 245 8.45 7.89 1.49
N ARG A 246 9.15 8.74 0.75
CA ARG A 246 8.68 10.10 0.43
C ARG A 246 7.76 10.08 -0.77
N PRO A 247 6.50 10.53 -0.63
CA PRO A 247 5.58 10.64 -1.75
C PRO A 247 5.96 11.77 -2.70
N THR A 248 5.59 11.64 -3.99
CA THR A 248 5.68 12.73 -4.96
C THR A 248 4.67 13.83 -4.60
N PHE A 249 3.48 13.45 -4.12
CA PHE A 249 2.40 14.37 -3.76
C PHE A 249 1.82 14.06 -2.38
N ILE A 250 1.41 15.11 -1.66
CA ILE A 250 0.73 15.01 -0.36
C ILE A 250 -0.63 15.68 -0.47
N PHE A 251 -1.71 14.92 -0.25
CA PHE A 251 -3.08 15.41 -0.32
C PHE A 251 -3.81 15.20 1.01
N GLN A 252 -4.76 16.09 1.32
CA GLN A 252 -5.66 15.88 2.43
C GLN A 252 -6.59 14.69 2.16
N ASP A 253 -7.16 14.65 0.94
CA ASP A 253 -8.04 13.62 0.40
C ASP A 253 -7.97 13.61 -1.14
N LEU A 254 -8.75 12.75 -1.80
CA LEU A 254 -8.74 12.58 -3.25
C LEU A 254 -9.15 13.82 -4.07
N ARG A 255 -9.77 14.83 -3.48
CA ARG A 255 -10.05 16.10 -4.17
C ARG A 255 -8.77 16.80 -4.61
N GLY A 256 -7.65 16.55 -3.91
CA GLY A 256 -6.32 17.06 -4.28
C GLY A 256 -5.87 16.71 -5.69
N LEU A 257 -6.36 15.61 -6.25
CA LEU A 257 -6.08 15.18 -7.63
C LEU A 257 -6.52 16.19 -8.69
N PHE A 258 -7.52 17.01 -8.40
CA PHE A 258 -8.13 17.96 -9.33
C PHE A 258 -7.67 19.40 -9.15
N LEU A 259 -6.78 19.61 -8.18
CA LEU A 259 -6.19 20.91 -7.90
C LEU A 259 -4.81 21.00 -8.55
N ASP A 260 -4.40 22.23 -8.89
CA ASP A 260 -3.00 22.47 -9.25
C ASP A 260 -2.13 22.25 -8.01
N TYR A 261 -1.16 21.33 -8.12
CA TYR A 261 -0.26 21.06 -7.00
C TYR A 261 0.68 22.25 -6.79
N PRO A 262 0.71 22.85 -5.60
CA PRO A 262 1.47 24.07 -5.39
C PRO A 262 2.97 23.79 -5.45
N LYS A 263 3.71 24.63 -6.17
CA LYS A 263 5.17 24.60 -6.17
C LYS A 263 5.68 25.31 -4.93
N SER A 264 6.41 24.60 -4.10
CA SER A 264 7.12 25.19 -2.98
C SER A 264 8.25 26.12 -3.47
N LYS A 265 8.49 27.23 -2.76
CA LYS A 265 9.54 28.20 -3.07
C LYS A 265 10.51 28.26 -1.92
N LYS A 266 11.81 28.11 -2.20
CA LYS A 266 12.86 28.34 -1.18
C LYS A 266 12.90 29.83 -0.80
N THR A 267 12.96 30.10 0.49
CA THR A 267 13.20 31.44 1.06
C THR A 267 14.63 31.50 1.61
N ARG A 268 15.04 32.60 2.23
CA ARG A 268 16.39 32.74 2.78
C ARG A 268 16.70 31.69 3.86
N ARG A 269 15.73 31.27 4.65
CA ARG A 269 15.90 30.35 5.79
C ARG A 269 14.98 29.14 5.76
N GLY A 270 14.13 29.02 4.75
CA GLY A 270 13.10 27.99 4.76
C GLY A 270 12.43 27.75 3.44
N VAL A 271 11.19 27.34 3.51
CA VAL A 271 10.33 27.00 2.38
C VAL A 271 8.94 27.61 2.57
N LYS A 272 8.43 28.19 1.51
CA LYS A 272 7.07 28.70 1.41
C LYS A 272 6.24 27.85 0.45
N CYS A 273 5.06 27.42 0.88
CA CYS A 273 4.05 26.77 0.05
C CYS A 273 2.73 27.54 0.20
N ASN A 274 2.28 28.19 -0.86
CA ASN A 274 1.14 29.09 -0.86
C ASN A 274 1.21 30.14 0.27
N LYS A 275 0.32 30.03 1.27
CA LYS A 275 0.25 30.95 2.42
C LYS A 275 1.07 30.50 3.62
N SER A 276 1.64 29.30 3.60
CA SER A 276 2.42 28.75 4.70
C SER A 276 3.91 28.91 4.48
N GLU A 277 4.65 29.26 5.51
CA GLU A 277 6.11 29.40 5.50
C GLU A 277 6.71 28.75 6.75
N VAL A 278 7.66 27.83 6.50
CA VAL A 278 8.40 27.11 7.53
C VAL A 278 9.87 27.46 7.39
N GLU A 279 10.53 27.83 8.50
CA GLU A 279 11.95 28.18 8.53
C GLU A 279 12.76 27.22 9.41
N MET A 280 14.07 27.15 9.11
CA MET A 280 15.05 26.46 9.95
C MET A 280 16.05 27.47 10.51
N ILE A 281 16.16 27.51 11.83
CA ILE A 281 17.09 28.37 12.57
C ILE A 281 18.00 27.46 13.41
N GLY A 282 19.23 27.28 12.96
CA GLY A 282 20.11 26.22 13.49
C GLY A 282 19.53 24.85 13.15
N ASN A 283 19.18 24.07 14.16
CA ASN A 283 18.50 22.78 14.00
C ASN A 283 16.98 22.85 14.30
N LYS A 284 16.47 24.03 14.66
CA LYS A 284 15.04 24.21 14.99
C LYS A 284 14.24 24.52 13.74
N VAL A 285 13.17 23.73 13.50
CA VAL A 285 12.21 23.92 12.42
C VAL A 285 10.91 24.47 12.99
N ILE A 286 10.50 25.66 12.52
CA ILE A 286 9.38 26.42 13.07
C ILE A 286 8.41 26.87 11.98
N LEU A 287 7.13 27.00 12.35
CA LEU A 287 6.13 27.65 11.52
C LEU A 287 6.22 29.18 11.71
N VAL A 288 6.47 29.91 10.62
CA VAL A 288 6.53 31.39 10.63
C VAL A 288 5.20 32.00 10.23
N HIS A 289 4.59 31.47 9.18
CA HIS A 289 3.28 31.91 8.68
C HIS A 289 2.44 30.73 8.24
N GLY A 290 1.13 30.86 8.36
CA GLY A 290 0.15 29.90 7.87
C GLY A 290 -0.63 29.23 9.00
N ASP A 291 -1.59 28.41 8.60
CA ASP A 291 -2.38 27.59 9.49
C ASP A 291 -1.62 26.27 9.74
N PRO A 292 -1.34 25.90 11.01
CA PRO A 292 -0.68 24.64 11.33
C PRO A 292 -1.40 23.41 10.76
N SER A 293 -2.74 23.43 10.73
CA SER A 293 -3.56 22.33 10.22
C SER A 293 -3.54 22.21 8.67
N SER A 294 -3.13 23.28 7.99
CA SER A 294 -3.12 23.31 6.53
C SER A 294 -2.19 22.26 5.92
N ILE A 295 -2.63 21.63 4.84
CA ILE A 295 -1.81 20.74 4.03
C ILE A 295 -0.59 21.46 3.43
N ASP A 296 -0.69 22.75 3.17
CA ASP A 296 0.42 23.56 2.65
C ASP A 296 1.51 23.78 3.69
N THR A 297 1.17 23.81 4.98
CA THR A 297 2.14 23.82 6.08
C THR A 297 2.91 22.51 6.14
N LEU A 298 2.21 21.37 6.01
CA LEU A 298 2.88 20.07 5.93
C LEU A 298 3.80 19.97 4.71
N ARG A 299 3.35 20.42 3.53
CA ARG A 299 4.16 20.45 2.29
C ARG A 299 5.41 21.32 2.45
N ALA A 300 5.29 22.49 3.07
CA ALA A 300 6.44 23.36 3.32
C ALA A 300 7.43 22.72 4.31
N ALA A 301 6.92 22.09 5.37
CA ALA A 301 7.73 21.42 6.39
C ALA A 301 8.47 20.20 5.80
N THR A 302 7.77 19.33 5.07
CA THR A 302 8.38 18.15 4.42
C THR A 302 9.42 18.56 3.39
N GLU A 303 9.13 19.54 2.52
CA GLU A 303 10.07 20.04 1.52
C GLU A 303 11.35 20.59 2.17
N LEU A 304 11.22 21.35 3.27
CA LEU A 304 12.36 21.88 4.02
C LEU A 304 13.19 20.75 4.64
N ILE A 305 12.55 19.88 5.40
CA ILE A 305 13.20 18.83 6.20
C ILE A 305 13.86 17.80 5.28
N TRP A 306 13.19 17.36 4.23
CA TRP A 306 13.72 16.35 3.32
C TRP A 306 14.96 16.83 2.53
N ASN A 307 15.12 18.16 2.37
CA ASN A 307 16.18 18.76 1.57
C ASN A 307 17.22 19.54 2.40
N CYS A 308 17.12 19.54 3.74
CA CYS A 308 18.06 20.29 4.59
C CYS A 308 19.42 19.59 4.78
N GLY A 309 19.54 18.32 4.43
CA GLY A 309 20.77 17.53 4.61
C GLY A 309 21.04 17.06 6.05
N THR A 310 20.19 17.44 7.01
CA THR A 310 20.31 17.01 8.41
C THR A 310 19.31 15.87 8.67
N PRO A 311 19.74 14.73 9.23
CA PRO A 311 18.83 13.66 9.62
C PRO A 311 17.77 14.14 10.62
N ILE A 312 16.57 13.58 10.54
CA ILE A 312 15.42 14.00 11.36
C ILE A 312 15.70 14.00 12.88
N TYR A 313 16.50 13.05 13.36
CA TYR A 313 16.88 12.96 14.78
C TYR A 313 17.84 14.09 15.24
N GLY A 314 18.43 14.82 14.31
CA GLY A 314 19.25 16.01 14.58
C GLY A 314 18.46 17.32 14.55
N LEU A 315 17.17 17.26 14.21
CA LEU A 315 16.29 18.43 14.13
C LEU A 315 15.39 18.55 15.35
N ASP A 316 15.14 19.78 15.78
CA ASP A 316 14.12 20.15 16.75
C ASP A 316 12.91 20.69 16.00
N VAL A 317 11.96 19.79 15.66
CA VAL A 317 10.78 20.14 14.88
C VAL A 317 9.66 20.58 15.83
N GLU A 318 9.17 21.79 15.62
CA GLU A 318 8.09 22.35 16.43
C GLU A 318 6.84 21.47 16.38
N PRO A 319 6.27 21.03 17.54
CA PRO A 319 5.15 20.09 17.60
C PRO A 319 3.94 20.49 16.75
N ILE A 320 3.67 21.79 16.63
CA ILE A 320 2.55 22.33 15.85
C ILE A 320 2.60 21.92 14.35
N LEU A 321 3.78 21.58 13.83
CA LEU A 321 3.95 21.14 12.43
C LEU A 321 3.46 19.71 12.18
N TYR A 322 3.39 18.87 13.24
CA TYR A 322 3.00 17.46 13.14
C TYR A 322 1.86 17.05 14.07
N GLN A 323 1.28 18.00 14.80
CA GLN A 323 0.03 17.73 15.51
C GLN A 323 -1.07 17.41 14.50
N GLU A 324 -1.79 16.33 14.74
CA GLU A 324 -2.99 16.03 13.99
C GLU A 324 -4.09 17.01 14.41
N SER A 325 -4.78 17.62 13.46
CA SER A 325 -6.07 18.23 13.76
C SER A 325 -7.01 17.13 14.24
N GLU A 326 -7.81 17.37 15.25
CA GLU A 326 -8.84 16.43 15.69
C GLU A 326 -9.58 15.94 14.41
N ARG A 327 -9.55 14.63 14.18
CA ARG A 327 -10.25 14.02 13.04
C ARG A 327 -11.73 14.08 13.36
N GLU A 328 -12.48 14.97 12.66
CA GLU A 328 -13.94 14.99 12.68
C GLU A 328 -14.56 13.69 12.16
#